data_a3b8a029dc91af4d7d508e04e196fc7e
#
_entry.id   a3b8a029dc91af4d7d508e04e196fc7e
#
_cell.length_a   1.000
_cell.length_b   1.000
_cell.length_c   1.000
_cell.angle_alpha   90.00
_cell.angle_beta   90.00
_cell.angle_gamma   90.00
#
_symmetry.space_group_name_H-M   'P 1'
#
loop_
_entity.id
_entity.type
_entity.pdbx_description
1 polymer ?
#
loop_
_entity_poly.entity_id
_entity_poly.type
_entity_poly.pdbx_seq_one_letter_code
_entity_poly.pdbx_strand_id
1 'polypeptide(L)'
;MNIVMPMAGRGSRFTDAGVQVPKPLIQVRGRPMYAWAMDSLPLALATRVIFVCLAEHLSNRALAADIRSRYAALSPVIVGLDHVTQGQACTVLEAREYIDNTEPLVIFNADTYVRSSLEARLRTLDSRIAGLLSVFHAPGDKWSFARTDGTDRVVETAEKRRISEWATTGLYHFTRGADFVREADAMIADDERERGEFYVAPVYNRLIRAGADVRIDIADEVHVLGTPEDLAVFETTYRGDA
;
A
#
# COMPACT_ATOMS: atom_id res chain seq x y z
N MET A 1 -10.32 -11.77 -3.67
CA MET A 1 -9.50 -10.81 -2.90
C MET A 1 -9.67 -9.42 -3.49
N ASN A 2 -9.89 -8.41 -2.65
CA ASN A 2 -9.91 -7.01 -3.05
C ASN A 2 -8.49 -6.43 -2.95
N ILE A 3 -8.10 -5.61 -3.92
CA ILE A 3 -6.84 -4.85 -3.91
C ILE A 3 -7.17 -3.37 -3.94
N VAL A 4 -6.63 -2.59 -3.02
CA VAL A 4 -6.79 -1.13 -2.98
C VAL A 4 -5.44 -0.45 -3.14
N MET A 5 -5.35 0.45 -4.11
CA MET A 5 -4.20 1.33 -4.31
C MET A 5 -4.60 2.77 -4.00
N PRO A 6 -4.27 3.28 -2.79
CA PRO A 6 -4.51 4.68 -2.43
C PRO A 6 -3.52 5.59 -3.15
N MET A 7 -4.02 6.41 -4.06
CA MET A 7 -3.24 7.34 -4.91
C MET A 7 -3.73 8.80 -4.77
N ALA A 8 -4.38 9.14 -3.64
CA ALA A 8 -4.98 10.45 -3.41
C ALA A 8 -4.02 11.45 -2.72
N GLY A 9 -2.71 11.21 -2.77
CA GLY A 9 -1.70 12.15 -2.32
C GLY A 9 -1.32 13.17 -3.41
N ARG A 10 -0.99 14.41 -3.03
CA ARG A 10 -0.62 15.48 -3.98
C ARG A 10 0.73 15.28 -4.66
N GLY A 11 1.62 14.45 -4.10
CA GLY A 11 2.95 14.23 -4.66
C GLY A 11 3.86 15.46 -4.61
N SER A 12 3.76 16.28 -3.55
CA SER A 12 4.40 17.60 -3.41
C SER A 12 5.89 17.59 -3.74
N ARG A 13 6.64 16.57 -3.33
CA ARG A 13 8.08 16.46 -3.63
C ARG A 13 8.39 16.50 -5.13
N PHE A 14 7.51 15.92 -5.95
CA PHE A 14 7.64 15.98 -7.41
C PHE A 14 7.21 17.33 -7.96
N THR A 15 6.11 17.89 -7.45
CA THR A 15 5.65 19.23 -7.85
C THR A 15 6.69 20.30 -7.51
N ASP A 16 7.31 20.22 -6.32
CA ASP A 16 8.39 21.11 -5.87
C ASP A 16 9.64 20.97 -6.76
N ALA A 17 9.88 19.79 -7.33
CA ALA A 17 10.93 19.54 -8.32
C ALA A 17 10.51 19.91 -9.77
N GLY A 18 9.36 20.57 -9.97
CA GLY A 18 8.88 21.07 -11.27
C GLY A 18 8.13 20.06 -12.13
N VAL A 19 7.79 18.88 -11.61
CA VAL A 19 7.01 17.86 -12.33
C VAL A 19 5.54 18.27 -12.36
N GLN A 20 4.96 18.41 -13.56
CA GLN A 20 3.59 18.90 -13.76
C GLN A 20 2.54 17.78 -13.90
N VAL A 21 2.97 16.54 -14.13
CA VAL A 21 2.04 15.40 -14.24
C VAL A 21 1.69 14.84 -12.87
N PRO A 22 0.46 14.32 -12.67
CA PRO A 22 0.08 13.62 -11.44
C PRO A 22 1.09 12.52 -11.11
N LYS A 23 1.49 12.42 -9.83
CA LYS A 23 2.52 11.46 -9.38
C LYS A 23 2.32 10.04 -9.93
N PRO A 24 1.11 9.43 -9.94
CA PRO A 24 0.93 8.08 -10.48
C PRO A 24 1.32 7.93 -11.96
N LEU A 25 1.22 9.03 -12.74
CA LEU A 25 1.52 9.04 -14.18
C LEU A 25 2.97 9.39 -14.51
N ILE A 26 3.81 9.72 -13.53
CA ILE A 26 5.23 9.97 -13.76
C ILE A 26 5.84 8.74 -14.43
N GLN A 27 6.51 8.97 -15.56
CA GLN A 27 7.12 7.89 -16.33
C GLN A 27 8.43 7.44 -15.67
N VAL A 28 8.52 6.15 -15.41
CA VAL A 28 9.68 5.47 -14.85
C VAL A 28 10.04 4.35 -15.84
N ARG A 29 11.19 4.45 -16.51
CA ARG A 29 11.60 3.50 -17.57
C ARG A 29 10.50 3.24 -18.62
N GLY A 30 9.82 4.30 -19.05
CA GLY A 30 8.76 4.21 -20.08
C GLY A 30 7.41 3.66 -19.62
N ARG A 31 7.20 3.50 -18.30
CA ARG A 31 5.94 3.04 -17.71
C ARG A 31 5.49 3.98 -16.59
N PRO A 32 4.18 4.20 -16.40
CA PRO A 32 3.70 4.98 -15.25
C PRO A 32 4.14 4.37 -13.91
N MET A 33 4.47 5.22 -12.95
CA MET A 33 4.93 4.81 -11.61
C MET A 33 3.98 3.80 -10.95
N TYR A 34 2.67 4.06 -10.96
CA TYR A 34 1.70 3.14 -10.36
C TYR A 34 1.68 1.76 -11.02
N ALA A 35 2.05 1.65 -12.32
CA ALA A 35 2.09 0.38 -13.01
C ALA A 35 3.25 -0.51 -12.52
N TRP A 36 4.35 0.09 -12.07
CA TRP A 36 5.42 -0.63 -11.35
C TRP A 36 4.93 -1.19 -10.02
N ALA A 37 4.19 -0.38 -9.26
CA ALA A 37 3.59 -0.85 -8.01
C ALA A 37 2.58 -1.99 -8.25
N MET A 38 1.78 -1.91 -9.31
CA MET A 38 0.83 -2.96 -9.67
C MET A 38 1.49 -4.31 -9.97
N ASP A 39 2.69 -4.32 -10.55
CA ASP A 39 3.43 -5.56 -10.83
C ASP A 39 3.88 -6.30 -9.55
N SER A 40 3.89 -5.61 -8.42
CA SER A 40 4.22 -6.19 -7.10
C SER A 40 3.05 -6.96 -6.47
N LEU A 41 1.85 -6.85 -7.07
CA LEU A 41 0.61 -7.32 -6.46
C LEU A 41 0.22 -8.73 -6.95
N PRO A 42 -0.39 -9.54 -6.12
CA PRO A 42 -0.86 -10.88 -6.47
C PRO A 42 -2.14 -10.80 -7.33
N LEU A 43 -2.02 -10.24 -8.54
CA LEU A 43 -3.16 -9.95 -9.43
C LEU A 43 -3.92 -11.20 -9.86
N ALA A 44 -3.27 -12.36 -9.91
CA ALA A 44 -3.93 -13.63 -10.20
C ALA A 44 -4.93 -14.08 -9.11
N LEU A 45 -4.86 -13.50 -7.91
CA LEU A 45 -5.80 -13.73 -6.81
C LEU A 45 -6.86 -12.63 -6.69
N ALA A 46 -6.75 -11.57 -7.48
CA ALA A 46 -7.65 -10.42 -7.39
C ALA A 46 -9.03 -10.75 -8.00
N THR A 47 -10.08 -10.45 -7.25
CA THR A 47 -11.46 -10.40 -7.74
C THR A 47 -11.86 -8.97 -8.10
N ARG A 48 -11.16 -7.98 -7.53
CA ARG A 48 -11.39 -6.55 -7.76
C ARG A 48 -10.11 -5.76 -7.49
N VAL A 49 -9.85 -4.76 -8.33
CA VAL A 49 -8.80 -3.76 -8.09
C VAL A 49 -9.43 -2.37 -8.02
N ILE A 50 -9.10 -1.62 -6.98
CA ILE A 50 -9.70 -0.32 -6.67
C ILE A 50 -8.58 0.73 -6.58
N PHE A 51 -8.70 1.77 -7.37
CA PHE A 51 -7.79 2.92 -7.36
C PHE A 51 -8.49 4.11 -6.73
N VAL A 52 -7.97 4.62 -5.61
CA VAL A 52 -8.52 5.81 -4.94
C VAL A 52 -7.65 7.00 -5.30
N CYS A 53 -8.19 7.94 -6.06
CA CYS A 53 -7.46 9.03 -6.70
C CYS A 53 -8.04 10.39 -6.30
N LEU A 54 -7.23 11.46 -6.35
CA LEU A 54 -7.80 12.81 -6.34
C LEU A 54 -8.56 13.10 -7.65
N ALA A 55 -9.73 13.74 -7.56
CA ALA A 55 -10.53 14.13 -8.71
C ALA A 55 -9.75 15.04 -9.67
N GLU A 56 -8.87 15.90 -9.13
CA GLU A 56 -7.97 16.73 -9.94
C GLU A 56 -7.02 15.91 -10.81
N HIS A 57 -6.56 14.74 -10.34
CA HIS A 57 -5.71 13.81 -11.12
C HIS A 57 -6.51 13.08 -12.23
N LEU A 58 -7.84 13.02 -12.09
CA LEU A 58 -8.73 12.40 -13.07
C LEU A 58 -9.29 13.39 -14.10
N SER A 59 -9.11 14.69 -13.88
CA SER A 59 -9.75 15.77 -14.65
C SER A 59 -9.44 15.72 -16.15
N ASN A 60 -8.20 15.40 -16.53
CA ASN A 60 -7.77 15.25 -17.93
C ASN A 60 -8.05 13.86 -18.53
N ARG A 61 -8.68 12.97 -17.76
CA ARG A 61 -9.01 11.59 -18.12
C ARG A 61 -7.81 10.65 -18.42
N ALA A 62 -6.57 11.14 -18.47
CA ALA A 62 -5.41 10.34 -18.85
C ALA A 62 -5.17 9.19 -17.86
N LEU A 63 -5.20 9.46 -16.54
CA LEU A 63 -5.03 8.43 -15.52
C LEU A 63 -6.14 7.37 -15.58
N ALA A 64 -7.39 7.81 -15.66
CA ALA A 64 -8.53 6.88 -15.72
C ALA A 64 -8.51 6.03 -17.00
N ALA A 65 -8.11 6.61 -18.14
CA ALA A 65 -7.99 5.89 -19.41
C ALA A 65 -6.86 4.85 -19.36
N ASP A 66 -5.70 5.22 -18.82
CA ASP A 66 -4.55 4.32 -18.67
C ASP A 66 -4.89 3.14 -17.74
N ILE A 67 -5.50 3.40 -16.58
CA ILE A 67 -5.95 2.36 -15.64
C ILE A 67 -6.93 1.39 -16.32
N ARG A 68 -7.96 1.91 -16.99
CA ARG A 68 -8.97 1.08 -17.65
C ARG A 68 -8.39 0.25 -18.80
N SER A 69 -7.44 0.80 -19.54
CA SER A 69 -6.77 0.12 -20.62
C SER A 69 -5.85 -1.00 -20.12
N ARG A 70 -4.98 -0.70 -19.13
CA ARG A 70 -3.99 -1.68 -18.62
C ARG A 70 -4.62 -2.84 -17.86
N TYR A 71 -5.65 -2.55 -17.07
CA TYR A 71 -6.25 -3.51 -16.15
C TYR A 71 -7.69 -3.88 -16.53
N ALA A 72 -8.04 -3.77 -17.82
CA ALA A 72 -9.37 -4.09 -18.35
C ALA A 72 -9.87 -5.47 -17.89
N ALA A 73 -9.00 -6.48 -17.88
CA ALA A 73 -9.33 -7.84 -17.47
C ALA A 73 -9.71 -7.97 -15.98
N LEU A 74 -9.34 -6.98 -15.14
CA LEU A 74 -9.64 -6.94 -13.71
C LEU A 74 -10.83 -6.03 -13.37
N SER A 75 -11.50 -5.46 -14.39
CA SER A 75 -12.64 -4.54 -14.23
C SER A 75 -12.41 -3.48 -13.14
N PRO A 76 -11.37 -2.61 -13.32
CA PRO A 76 -10.90 -1.73 -12.26
C PRO A 76 -11.96 -0.72 -11.84
N VAL A 77 -12.09 -0.53 -10.53
CA VAL A 77 -12.89 0.53 -9.91
C VAL A 77 -12.01 1.76 -9.70
N ILE A 78 -12.52 2.94 -10.01
CA ILE A 78 -11.83 4.21 -9.78
C ILE A 78 -12.72 5.08 -8.90
N VAL A 79 -12.24 5.37 -7.68
CA VAL A 79 -12.88 6.26 -6.72
C VAL A 79 -12.20 7.63 -6.78
N GLY A 80 -12.96 8.68 -7.06
CA GLY A 80 -12.45 10.05 -7.14
C GLY A 80 -12.76 10.83 -5.88
N LEU A 81 -11.75 11.46 -5.25
CA LEU A 81 -11.88 12.30 -4.08
C LEU A 81 -11.67 13.75 -4.44
N ASP A 82 -12.50 14.64 -3.92
CA ASP A 82 -12.40 16.09 -4.10
C ASP A 82 -11.42 16.77 -3.13
N HIS A 83 -10.92 16.02 -2.14
CA HIS A 83 -9.98 16.49 -1.12
C HIS A 83 -8.95 15.42 -0.72
N VAL A 84 -7.86 15.87 -0.12
CA VAL A 84 -6.88 14.99 0.53
C VAL A 84 -7.42 14.56 1.88
N THR A 85 -7.40 13.27 2.16
CA THR A 85 -7.86 12.68 3.41
C THR A 85 -6.86 12.90 4.55
N GLN A 86 -7.25 12.53 5.77
CA GLN A 86 -6.43 12.66 6.97
C GLN A 86 -5.37 11.55 7.13
N GLY A 87 -5.02 10.87 6.04
CA GLY A 87 -4.00 9.84 6.01
C GLY A 87 -4.40 8.65 5.14
N GLN A 88 -3.44 7.73 4.95
CA GLN A 88 -3.62 6.62 4.03
C GLN A 88 -4.79 5.69 4.42
N ALA A 89 -4.97 5.41 5.72
CA ALA A 89 -6.09 4.57 6.16
C ALA A 89 -7.45 5.19 5.81
N CYS A 90 -7.59 6.52 5.98
CA CYS A 90 -8.79 7.24 5.56
C CYS A 90 -9.00 7.13 4.04
N THR A 91 -7.93 7.26 3.23
CA THR A 91 -8.02 7.09 1.78
C THR A 91 -8.52 5.70 1.39
N VAL A 92 -8.05 4.64 2.08
CA VAL A 92 -8.51 3.27 1.83
C VAL A 92 -9.98 3.09 2.21
N LEU A 93 -10.44 3.72 3.29
CA LEU A 93 -11.84 3.68 3.73
C LEU A 93 -12.82 4.30 2.72
N GLU A 94 -12.37 5.16 1.79
CA GLU A 94 -13.20 5.65 0.69
C GLU A 94 -13.63 4.54 -0.29
N ALA A 95 -12.95 3.39 -0.22
CA ALA A 95 -13.33 2.18 -0.94
C ALA A 95 -14.21 1.21 -0.10
N ARG A 96 -14.75 1.66 1.05
CA ARG A 96 -15.49 0.85 2.04
C ARG A 96 -16.53 -0.06 1.41
N GLU A 97 -17.38 0.44 0.51
CA GLU A 97 -18.44 -0.33 -0.13
C GLU A 97 -17.96 -1.62 -0.83
N TYR A 98 -16.67 -1.66 -1.20
CA TYR A 98 -16.05 -2.81 -1.87
C TYR A 98 -15.29 -3.73 -0.94
N ILE A 99 -14.81 -3.22 0.22
CA ILE A 99 -13.85 -3.92 1.09
C ILE A 99 -14.41 -4.30 2.45
N ASP A 100 -15.56 -3.76 2.86
CA ASP A 100 -16.20 -4.12 4.13
C ASP A 100 -16.96 -5.47 4.00
N ASN A 101 -16.19 -6.53 3.89
CA ASN A 101 -16.68 -7.89 3.69
C ASN A 101 -15.65 -8.92 4.17
N THR A 102 -15.97 -10.21 4.00
CA THR A 102 -15.09 -11.32 4.41
C THR A 102 -13.98 -11.67 3.41
N GLU A 103 -13.94 -11.01 2.24
CA GLU A 103 -12.89 -11.21 1.26
C GLU A 103 -11.55 -10.67 1.78
N PRO A 104 -10.43 -11.31 1.44
CA PRO A 104 -9.12 -10.75 1.75
C PRO A 104 -8.91 -9.39 1.08
N LEU A 105 -8.18 -8.52 1.76
CA LEU A 105 -7.82 -7.18 1.31
C LEU A 105 -6.30 -7.04 1.22
N VAL A 106 -5.81 -6.55 0.10
CA VAL A 106 -4.44 -6.06 -0.05
C VAL A 106 -4.48 -4.55 -0.27
N ILE A 107 -3.66 -3.83 0.47
CA ILE A 107 -3.44 -2.37 0.32
C ILE A 107 -2.00 -2.18 -0.08
N PHE A 108 -1.74 -1.35 -1.09
CA PHE A 108 -0.37 -1.06 -1.52
C PHE A 108 -0.19 0.37 -2.03
N ASN A 109 0.96 0.95 -1.69
CA ASN A 109 1.37 2.27 -2.18
C ASN A 109 1.59 2.27 -3.69
N ALA A 110 1.29 3.39 -4.35
CA ALA A 110 1.47 3.56 -5.80
C ALA A 110 2.92 3.93 -6.21
N ASP A 111 3.85 4.00 -5.27
CA ASP A 111 5.20 4.53 -5.44
C ASP A 111 6.30 3.60 -4.89
N THR A 112 6.02 2.32 -4.89
CA THR A 112 6.99 1.29 -4.47
C THR A 112 6.87 0.09 -5.40
N TYR A 113 8.00 -0.46 -5.84
CA TYR A 113 8.05 -1.76 -6.54
C TYR A 113 8.65 -2.79 -5.60
N VAL A 114 7.98 -3.93 -5.47
CA VAL A 114 8.38 -5.02 -4.59
C VAL A 114 8.38 -6.33 -5.38
N ARG A 115 9.44 -7.11 -5.26
CA ARG A 115 9.45 -8.50 -5.66
C ARG A 115 9.42 -9.39 -4.42
N SER A 116 8.47 -10.31 -4.36
CA SER A 116 8.31 -11.24 -3.24
C SER A 116 7.57 -12.50 -3.66
N SER A 117 7.59 -13.50 -2.80
CA SER A 117 6.79 -14.72 -2.93
C SER A 117 5.38 -14.59 -2.34
N LEU A 118 4.88 -13.37 -2.12
CA LEU A 118 3.61 -13.11 -1.44
C LEU A 118 2.43 -13.88 -2.07
N GLU A 119 2.33 -13.93 -3.40
CA GLU A 119 1.22 -14.64 -4.06
C GLU A 119 1.22 -16.13 -3.70
N ALA A 120 2.37 -16.78 -3.73
CA ALA A 120 2.49 -18.20 -3.35
C ALA A 120 2.14 -18.40 -1.88
N ARG A 121 2.57 -17.48 -1.01
CA ARG A 121 2.26 -17.52 0.42
C ARG A 121 0.77 -17.34 0.69
N LEU A 122 0.11 -16.41 0.01
CA LEU A 122 -1.34 -16.17 0.17
C LEU A 122 -2.19 -17.39 -0.27
N ARG A 123 -1.74 -18.15 -1.27
CA ARG A 123 -2.44 -19.37 -1.71
C ARG A 123 -2.50 -20.47 -0.64
N THR A 124 -1.56 -20.46 0.30
CA THR A 124 -1.41 -21.46 1.37
C THR A 124 -1.53 -20.85 2.76
N LEU A 125 -1.98 -19.60 2.86
CA LEU A 125 -2.06 -18.91 4.14
C LEU A 125 -3.08 -19.58 5.07
N ASP A 126 -2.67 -19.86 6.30
CA ASP A 126 -3.56 -20.35 7.35
C ASP A 126 -4.62 -19.28 7.67
N SER A 127 -5.89 -19.65 7.60
CA SER A 127 -7.03 -18.75 7.86
C SER A 127 -7.07 -18.15 9.28
N ARG A 128 -6.28 -18.68 10.20
CA ARG A 128 -6.10 -18.13 11.55
C ARG A 128 -5.19 -16.90 11.58
N ILE A 129 -4.38 -16.69 10.55
CA ILE A 129 -3.53 -15.50 10.40
C ILE A 129 -4.43 -14.37 9.93
N ALA A 130 -4.52 -13.30 10.73
CA ALA A 130 -5.38 -12.16 10.46
C ALA A 130 -4.81 -11.20 9.41
N GLY A 131 -3.48 -11.19 9.23
CA GLY A 131 -2.86 -10.34 8.23
C GLY A 131 -1.36 -10.55 8.09
N LEU A 132 -0.81 -10.03 6.97
CA LEU A 132 0.62 -10.00 6.67
C LEU A 132 1.07 -8.57 6.41
N LEU A 133 2.26 -8.22 6.90
CA LEU A 133 2.98 -6.99 6.53
C LEU A 133 4.19 -7.39 5.69
N SER A 134 4.25 -6.90 4.46
CA SER A 134 5.46 -7.05 3.64
C SER A 134 6.55 -6.14 4.19
N VAL A 135 7.73 -6.72 4.45
CA VAL A 135 8.85 -6.04 5.13
C VAL A 135 10.17 -6.27 4.42
N PHE A 136 11.13 -5.39 4.72
CA PHE A 136 12.49 -5.47 4.24
C PHE A 136 13.45 -4.80 5.22
N HIS A 137 14.74 -5.03 5.07
CA HIS A 137 15.76 -4.31 5.84
C HIS A 137 16.02 -2.95 5.20
N ALA A 138 15.79 -1.87 5.94
CA ALA A 138 16.05 -0.50 5.48
C ALA A 138 16.83 0.33 6.49
N PRO A 139 17.71 1.23 6.05
CA PRO A 139 18.35 2.20 6.94
C PRO A 139 17.37 3.32 7.33
N GLY A 140 17.70 4.01 8.44
CA GLY A 140 16.97 5.20 8.90
C GLY A 140 15.64 4.86 9.58
N ASP A 141 14.80 5.88 9.74
CA ASP A 141 13.57 5.87 10.53
C ASP A 141 12.34 6.40 9.78
N LYS A 142 12.48 6.68 8.48
CA LYS A 142 11.42 7.28 7.64
C LYS A 142 10.27 6.33 7.29
N TRP A 143 10.34 5.08 7.71
CA TRP A 143 9.43 3.99 7.34
C TRP A 143 8.40 3.70 8.43
N SER A 144 7.36 2.98 8.08
CA SER A 144 6.64 2.18 9.08
C SER A 144 7.51 0.95 9.42
N PHE A 145 7.45 0.49 10.66
CA PHE A 145 8.22 -0.66 11.16
C PHE A 145 7.31 -1.69 11.80
N ALA A 146 7.70 -2.96 11.71
CA ALA A 146 7.06 -4.08 12.40
C ALA A 146 8.06 -4.74 13.34
N ARG A 147 7.74 -4.87 14.63
CA ARG A 147 8.54 -5.62 15.60
C ARG A 147 7.92 -7.01 15.79
N THR A 148 8.75 -8.04 15.74
CA THR A 148 8.33 -9.44 15.94
C THR A 148 8.74 -9.94 17.33
N ASP A 149 8.22 -11.11 17.72
CA ASP A 149 8.56 -11.81 18.96
C ASP A 149 9.83 -12.68 18.86
N GLY A 150 10.59 -12.53 17.77
CA GLY A 150 11.74 -13.36 17.45
C GLY A 150 11.42 -14.49 16.45
N THR A 151 10.14 -14.64 16.09
CA THR A 151 9.65 -15.42 14.95
C THR A 151 9.13 -14.46 13.87
N ASP A 152 8.28 -14.90 12.96
CA ASP A 152 7.59 -14.04 11.98
C ASP A 152 6.34 -13.34 12.55
N ARG A 153 5.95 -13.60 13.81
CA ARG A 153 4.78 -13.00 14.44
C ARG A 153 5.03 -11.56 14.86
N VAL A 154 4.18 -10.66 14.40
CA VAL A 154 4.23 -9.23 14.72
C VAL A 154 3.59 -8.98 16.08
N VAL A 155 4.29 -8.20 16.91
CA VAL A 155 3.82 -7.79 18.26
C VAL A 155 3.59 -6.29 18.37
N GLU A 156 4.15 -5.49 17.45
CA GLU A 156 3.98 -4.04 17.41
C GLU A 156 4.27 -3.51 16.01
N THR A 157 3.54 -2.47 15.59
CA THR A 157 3.90 -1.63 14.44
C THR A 157 4.05 -0.17 14.89
N ALA A 158 4.90 0.59 14.19
CA ALA A 158 5.07 2.02 14.44
C ALA A 158 5.37 2.77 13.15
N GLU A 159 4.83 3.97 13.01
CA GLU A 159 5.06 4.85 11.87
C GLU A 159 6.20 5.82 12.16
N LYS A 160 7.19 5.91 11.26
CA LYS A 160 8.34 6.83 11.35
C LYS A 160 9.06 6.81 12.73
N ARG A 161 9.06 5.67 13.36
CA ARG A 161 9.76 5.37 14.61
C ARG A 161 10.36 3.97 14.51
N ARG A 162 11.68 3.89 14.48
CA ARG A 162 12.39 2.62 14.33
C ARG A 162 12.27 1.77 15.60
N ILE A 163 11.48 0.72 15.56
CA ILE A 163 11.26 -0.24 16.66
C ILE A 163 11.89 -1.61 16.40
N SER A 164 12.40 -1.82 15.19
CA SER A 164 13.03 -3.06 14.74
C SER A 164 13.89 -2.82 13.49
N GLU A 165 14.42 -3.88 12.91
CA GLU A 165 15.09 -3.87 11.61
C GLU A 165 14.09 -4.01 10.43
N TRP A 166 12.84 -4.41 10.68
CA TRP A 166 11.83 -4.68 9.68
C TRP A 166 11.04 -3.42 9.33
N ALA A 167 11.46 -2.74 8.27
CA ALA A 167 10.70 -1.66 7.65
C ALA A 167 9.61 -2.26 6.76
N THR A 168 8.41 -1.66 6.75
CA THR A 168 7.35 -2.13 5.84
C THR A 168 7.54 -1.57 4.45
N THR A 169 7.19 -2.35 3.43
CA THR A 169 7.23 -1.92 2.02
C THR A 169 6.05 -1.02 1.64
N GLY A 170 5.06 -0.89 2.52
CA GLY A 170 3.76 -0.28 2.22
C GLY A 170 2.74 -1.25 1.61
N LEU A 171 3.08 -2.54 1.53
CA LEU A 171 2.16 -3.61 1.13
C LEU A 171 1.63 -4.31 2.37
N TYR A 172 0.30 -4.31 2.52
CA TYR A 172 -0.42 -4.79 3.68
C TYR A 172 -1.53 -5.75 3.26
N HIS A 173 -1.60 -6.92 3.88
CA HIS A 173 -2.67 -7.88 3.65
C HIS A 173 -3.49 -8.08 4.93
N PHE A 174 -4.80 -8.02 4.81
CA PHE A 174 -5.78 -8.40 5.82
C PHE A 174 -6.56 -9.61 5.30
N THR A 175 -6.67 -10.66 6.10
CA THR A 175 -7.39 -11.88 5.72
C THR A 175 -8.88 -11.63 5.52
N ARG A 176 -9.42 -10.57 6.15
CA ARG A 176 -10.78 -10.10 5.95
C ARG A 176 -10.77 -8.57 5.85
N GLY A 177 -11.29 -8.02 4.76
CA GLY A 177 -11.37 -6.56 4.58
C GLY A 177 -12.20 -5.87 5.67
N ALA A 178 -13.26 -6.51 6.16
CA ALA A 178 -14.06 -5.99 7.27
C ALA A 178 -13.26 -5.78 8.57
N ASP A 179 -12.20 -6.56 8.80
CA ASP A 179 -11.34 -6.36 9.98
C ASP A 179 -10.53 -5.07 9.86
N PHE A 180 -10.00 -4.77 8.65
CA PHE A 180 -9.37 -3.47 8.39
C PHE A 180 -10.35 -2.32 8.61
N VAL A 181 -11.55 -2.40 8.03
CA VAL A 181 -12.56 -1.34 8.12
C VAL A 181 -12.95 -1.07 9.58
N ARG A 182 -13.25 -2.11 10.33
CA ARG A 182 -13.61 -2.01 11.76
C ARG A 182 -12.51 -1.35 12.58
N GLU A 183 -11.27 -1.81 12.44
CA GLU A 183 -10.17 -1.31 13.26
C GLU A 183 -9.70 0.08 12.80
N ALA A 184 -9.78 0.41 11.52
CA ALA A 184 -9.50 1.75 11.02
C ALA A 184 -10.54 2.76 11.50
N ASP A 185 -11.84 2.41 11.51
CA ASP A 185 -12.90 3.24 12.07
C ASP A 185 -12.68 3.50 13.57
N ALA A 186 -12.37 2.45 14.31
CA ALA A 186 -12.11 2.58 15.74
C ALA A 186 -10.84 3.42 16.01
N MET A 187 -9.77 3.26 15.19
CA MET A 187 -8.56 4.10 15.27
C MET A 187 -8.89 5.58 15.05
N ILE A 188 -9.77 5.88 14.09
CA ILE A 188 -10.21 7.26 13.79
C ILE A 188 -11.08 7.80 14.92
N ALA A 189 -12.03 7.00 15.43
CA ALA A 189 -12.91 7.40 16.53
C ALA A 189 -12.15 7.71 17.82
N ASP A 190 -11.07 6.96 18.09
CA ASP A 190 -10.19 7.14 19.26
C ASP A 190 -9.10 8.19 19.02
N ASP A 191 -9.05 8.81 17.83
CA ASP A 191 -8.02 9.78 17.38
C ASP A 191 -6.57 9.28 17.56
N GLU A 192 -6.33 7.97 17.36
CA GLU A 192 -5.01 7.32 17.43
C GLU A 192 -4.17 7.68 16.19
N ARG A 193 -3.64 8.91 16.14
CA ARG A 193 -2.81 9.41 15.04
C ARG A 193 -1.34 9.13 15.28
N GLU A 194 -0.64 8.87 14.20
CA GLU A 194 0.82 8.89 14.15
C GLU A 194 1.27 10.12 13.34
N ARG A 195 2.06 11.02 13.94
CA ARG A 195 2.51 12.27 13.31
C ARG A 195 1.38 13.10 12.66
N GLY A 196 0.20 13.06 13.26
CA GLY A 196 -0.98 13.84 12.80
C GLY A 196 -1.82 13.19 11.71
N GLU A 197 -1.47 11.99 11.25
CA GLU A 197 -2.19 11.27 10.19
C GLU A 197 -2.60 9.87 10.64
N PHE A 198 -3.57 9.27 9.94
CA PHE A 198 -4.01 7.90 10.10
C PHE A 198 -3.35 6.98 9.05
N TYR A 199 -2.32 6.24 9.44
CA TYR A 199 -1.60 5.30 8.58
C TYR A 199 -2.21 3.88 8.65
N VAL A 200 -1.89 3.04 7.66
CA VAL A 200 -2.38 1.65 7.61
C VAL A 200 -1.64 0.75 8.61
N ALA A 201 -0.32 0.88 8.75
CA ALA A 201 0.46 0.02 9.64
C ALA A 201 -0.04 0.02 11.09
N PRO A 202 -0.40 1.16 11.73
CA PRO A 202 -0.93 1.20 13.09
C PRO A 202 -2.26 0.46 13.29
N VAL A 203 -3.06 0.24 12.23
CA VAL A 203 -4.30 -0.53 12.31
C VAL A 203 -4.05 -1.95 12.83
N TYR A 204 -2.90 -2.54 12.48
CA TYR A 204 -2.51 -3.87 12.98
C TYR A 204 -2.31 -3.91 14.50
N ASN A 205 -1.89 -2.82 15.15
CA ASN A 205 -1.77 -2.79 16.61
C ASN A 205 -3.09 -3.07 17.31
N ARG A 206 -4.20 -2.64 16.72
CA ARG A 206 -5.54 -2.90 17.27
C ARG A 206 -5.90 -4.39 17.16
N LEU A 207 -5.63 -5.01 16.01
CA LEU A 207 -5.79 -6.46 15.82
C LEU A 207 -4.91 -7.26 16.79
N ILE A 208 -3.64 -6.86 16.95
CA ILE A 208 -2.69 -7.52 17.85
C ILE A 208 -3.16 -7.39 19.31
N ARG A 209 -3.63 -6.23 19.75
CA ARG A 209 -4.21 -6.04 21.10
C ARG A 209 -5.45 -6.91 21.32
N ALA A 210 -6.22 -7.20 20.26
CA ALA A 210 -7.36 -8.14 20.31
C ALA A 210 -6.95 -9.63 20.23
N GLY A 211 -5.63 -9.93 20.22
CA GLY A 211 -5.10 -11.30 20.20
C GLY A 211 -4.96 -11.93 18.81
N ALA A 212 -5.15 -11.16 17.74
CA ALA A 212 -5.01 -11.66 16.38
C ALA A 212 -3.56 -12.07 16.05
N ASP A 213 -3.40 -13.12 15.24
CA ASP A 213 -2.11 -13.54 14.69
C ASP A 213 -1.80 -12.73 13.42
N VAL A 214 -0.80 -11.86 13.51
CA VAL A 214 -0.31 -11.02 12.41
C VAL A 214 1.15 -11.38 12.17
N ARG A 215 1.57 -11.50 10.91
CA ARG A 215 2.91 -11.95 10.56
C ARG A 215 3.60 -11.06 9.54
N ILE A 216 4.94 -11.11 9.49
CA ILE A 216 5.71 -10.46 8.43
C ILE A 216 5.81 -11.38 7.20
N ASP A 217 5.92 -10.76 6.02
CA ASP A 217 6.30 -11.37 4.75
C ASP A 217 7.54 -10.64 4.22
N ILE A 218 8.67 -11.35 4.10
CA ILE A 218 9.95 -10.72 3.75
C ILE A 218 10.02 -10.58 2.23
N ALA A 219 10.21 -9.35 1.77
CA ALA A 219 10.40 -9.05 0.36
C ALA A 219 11.83 -9.38 -0.09
N ASP A 220 11.95 -9.94 -1.30
CA ASP A 220 13.25 -10.27 -1.92
C ASP A 220 13.96 -9.01 -2.45
N GLU A 221 13.16 -8.07 -3.01
CA GLU A 221 13.68 -6.84 -3.60
C GLU A 221 12.67 -5.71 -3.42
N VAL A 222 13.15 -4.51 -3.08
CA VAL A 222 12.30 -3.33 -2.85
C VAL A 222 12.94 -2.10 -3.48
N HIS A 223 12.18 -1.42 -4.33
CA HIS A 223 12.55 -0.14 -4.92
C HIS A 223 11.50 0.91 -4.60
N VAL A 224 11.92 1.96 -3.93
CA VAL A 224 11.07 3.11 -3.64
C VAL A 224 11.12 4.07 -4.83
N LEU A 225 9.97 4.60 -5.21
CA LEU A 225 9.79 5.53 -6.32
C LEU A 225 9.18 6.85 -5.84
N GLY A 226 9.26 7.11 -4.52
CA GLY A 226 8.51 8.15 -3.83
C GLY A 226 9.03 9.57 -4.01
N THR A 227 10.28 9.75 -4.47
CA THR A 227 10.94 11.05 -4.70
C THR A 227 11.70 11.06 -6.02
N PRO A 228 12.07 12.24 -6.57
CA PRO A 228 12.95 12.31 -7.75
C PRO A 228 14.29 11.57 -7.56
N GLU A 229 14.86 11.63 -6.36
CA GLU A 229 16.11 10.95 -6.01
C GLU A 229 15.92 9.42 -6.03
N ASP A 230 14.81 8.92 -5.48
CA ASP A 230 14.47 7.49 -5.52
C ASP A 230 14.37 6.99 -6.97
N LEU A 231 13.74 7.79 -7.87
CA LEU A 231 13.67 7.47 -9.30
C LEU A 231 15.05 7.39 -9.94
N ALA A 232 15.94 8.34 -9.66
CA ALA A 232 17.32 8.34 -10.20
C ALA A 232 18.08 7.07 -9.74
N VAL A 233 17.87 6.64 -8.49
CA VAL A 233 18.45 5.39 -7.99
C VAL A 233 17.87 4.20 -8.74
N PHE A 234 16.54 4.11 -8.89
CA PHE A 234 15.89 3.01 -9.60
C PHE A 234 16.35 2.91 -11.06
N GLU A 235 16.43 4.03 -11.78
CA GLU A 235 16.88 4.09 -13.18
C GLU A 235 18.29 3.48 -13.36
N THR A 236 19.17 3.65 -12.36
CA THR A 236 20.56 3.18 -12.41
C THR A 236 20.76 1.77 -11.85
N THR A 237 19.94 1.34 -10.89
CA THR A 237 20.15 0.08 -10.14
C THR A 237 19.28 -1.08 -10.61
N TYR A 238 18.05 -0.80 -11.07
CA TYR A 238 17.16 -1.86 -11.52
C TYR A 238 17.68 -2.52 -12.80
N ARG A 239 17.87 -3.83 -12.78
CA ARG A 239 18.45 -4.60 -13.90
C ARG A 239 17.41 -5.28 -14.79
N GLY A 240 16.13 -5.23 -14.43
CA GLY A 240 15.09 -6.01 -15.10
C GLY A 240 15.13 -7.48 -14.66
N ASP A 241 14.08 -8.21 -15.01
CA ASP A 241 14.12 -9.67 -14.92
C ASP A 241 15.00 -10.16 -16.09
N ALA A 242 16.08 -10.93 -15.74
CA ALA A 242 16.99 -11.53 -16.70
C ALA A 242 16.32 -12.75 -17.37
#